data_4676dc425d5488125ecfacd73ad566d4
#
_entry.id   4676dc425d5488125ecfacd73ad566d4
#
_cell.length_a   1.000
_cell.length_b   1.000
_cell.length_c   1.000
_cell.angle_alpha   90.00
_cell.angle_beta   90.00
_cell.angle_gamma   90.00
#
_symmetry.space_group_name_H-M   'P 1'
#
loop_
_entity.id
_entity.type
_entity.pdbx_description
1 polymer ?
#
loop_
_entity_poly.entity_id
_entity_poly.type
_entity_poly.pdbx_seq_one_letter_code
_entity_poly.pdbx_strand_id
1 'polypeptide(L)'
;MIKNIIKIGMFGVLALTAASCQDTMDTHPTTTFDEATVWGSKATANAFVNATYDNVINMFTGSSSCVGWESRTPNGVRCSQVGEGIDGIATELGIDRTSDFGISRFGLLRRCNMIIEKAQASTALSEGEKAEIVAKGRFLRGLVFYDLTRKMGRFVPITSVIQADQEEKARVPMTSSVDESYKLVVEDLEAAIPNMPVEAKPGEPTKYAAELLLSRACLQAYAYTKKAEYLDKVITYASDVTQNCSLSDNYGGLFNETDETNAEILWGYYRLKANTKIGNYEELIRTYPNISQDDCINSKSPIHFKNPNGRTYEGWAIYFPTQDLVDQYLVTDEKTGEALPWNETSQYKENVESIDPNTVTTEGQLDAYEQENGNARRMPTPQDFQQLNTAYPTNLHYGKLKAGSTRNISELMYSGRDARFASSIVYDGCSWIGETVETNLGGNCSMGVR
;
A
#
# COMPACT_ATOMS: atom_id res chain seq x y z
N MET A 1 62.73 -18.41 59.79
CA MET A 1 62.84 -18.19 58.33
C MET A 1 61.59 -18.68 57.57
N ILE A 2 61.06 -19.85 57.85
CA ILE A 2 59.93 -20.49 57.09
C ILE A 2 58.61 -19.68 57.20
N LYS A 3 58.30 -19.05 58.35
CA LYS A 3 57.09 -18.25 58.54
C LYS A 3 57.03 -16.97 57.69
N ASN A 4 58.13 -16.40 57.29
CA ASN A 4 58.19 -15.18 56.49
C ASN A 4 58.07 -15.49 54.98
N ILE A 5 58.52 -16.68 54.55
CA ILE A 5 58.42 -17.14 53.16
C ILE A 5 56.93 -17.43 52.80
N ILE A 6 56.17 -18.00 53.73
CA ILE A 6 54.73 -18.30 53.54
C ILE A 6 53.92 -17.01 53.42
N LYS A 7 54.26 -15.94 54.18
CA LYS A 7 53.58 -14.66 54.07
C LYS A 7 53.84 -13.91 52.79
N ILE A 8 55.04 -14.00 52.23
CA ILE A 8 55.38 -13.36 50.93
C ILE A 8 54.73 -14.14 49.77
N GLY A 9 54.70 -15.48 49.84
CA GLY A 9 53.99 -16.29 48.88
C GLY A 9 52.50 -16.08 48.83
N MET A 10 51.85 -15.87 49.97
CA MET A 10 50.41 -15.61 50.06
C MET A 10 50.03 -14.21 49.57
N PHE A 11 50.90 -13.22 49.78
CA PHE A 11 50.65 -11.86 49.22
C PHE A 11 50.88 -11.80 47.69
N GLY A 12 51.84 -12.56 47.16
CA GLY A 12 52.11 -12.65 45.71
C GLY A 12 50.98 -13.33 44.94
N VAL A 13 50.36 -14.36 45.52
CA VAL A 13 49.22 -15.07 44.91
C VAL A 13 47.92 -14.23 44.97
N LEU A 14 47.70 -13.45 46.03
CA LEU A 14 46.55 -12.50 46.09
C LEU A 14 46.67 -11.33 45.10
N ALA A 15 47.92 -10.86 44.83
CA ALA A 15 48.11 -9.75 43.85
C ALA A 15 47.95 -10.20 42.38
N LEU A 16 48.21 -11.46 42.10
CA LEU A 16 48.05 -12.04 40.76
C LEU A 16 46.56 -12.37 40.44
N THR A 17 45.74 -12.62 41.44
CA THR A 17 44.30 -12.88 41.24
C THR A 17 43.46 -11.58 41.10
N ALA A 18 44.00 -10.44 41.54
CA ALA A 18 43.32 -9.16 41.38
C ALA A 18 43.50 -8.51 40.00
N ALA A 19 44.54 -8.92 39.25
CA ALA A 19 44.81 -8.41 37.89
C ALA A 19 44.06 -9.21 36.78
N SER A 20 43.44 -10.34 37.12
CA SER A 20 42.80 -11.23 36.13
C SER A 20 41.31 -11.03 35.94
N CYS A 21 40.67 -10.10 36.68
CA CYS A 21 39.21 -9.93 36.62
C CYS A 21 38.72 -8.69 35.88
N GLN A 22 39.59 -7.84 35.34
CA GLN A 22 39.15 -6.63 34.63
C GLN A 22 38.77 -6.90 33.17
N ASP A 23 39.41 -7.87 32.49
CA ASP A 23 39.11 -8.17 31.10
C ASP A 23 37.90 -9.12 30.90
N THR A 24 37.46 -9.82 31.95
CA THR A 24 36.35 -10.79 31.84
C THR A 24 34.96 -10.16 32.07
N MET A 25 34.87 -8.90 32.53
CA MET A 25 33.63 -8.18 32.69
C MET A 25 33.29 -7.23 31.55
N ASP A 26 34.21 -6.99 30.64
CA ASP A 26 33.94 -6.27 29.37
C ASP A 26 33.50 -7.28 28.28
N THR A 27 32.43 -7.98 28.56
CA THR A 27 31.78 -8.80 27.52
C THR A 27 31.02 -7.83 26.59
N HIS A 28 31.69 -7.45 25.51
CA HIS A 28 30.99 -6.84 24.41
C HIS A 28 30.04 -7.87 23.80
N PRO A 29 28.74 -7.58 23.69
CA PRO A 29 27.80 -8.50 23.05
C PRO A 29 28.30 -8.79 21.61
N THR A 30 28.72 -10.00 21.32
CA THR A 30 29.18 -10.40 19.98
C THR A 30 28.06 -10.46 18.95
N THR A 31 26.81 -10.29 19.40
CA THR A 31 25.59 -10.33 18.57
C THR A 31 24.97 -8.96 18.29
N THR A 32 25.48 -7.89 18.91
CA THR A 32 25.00 -6.52 18.68
C THR A 32 26.16 -5.64 18.25
N PHE A 33 25.95 -4.88 17.16
CA PHE A 33 26.89 -3.85 16.74
C PHE A 33 26.81 -2.67 17.69
N ASP A 34 27.95 -2.24 18.23
CA ASP A 34 28.03 -0.99 18.99
C ASP A 34 28.00 0.23 18.06
N GLU A 35 27.80 1.41 18.63
CA GLU A 35 27.74 2.65 17.84
C GLU A 35 29.06 2.92 17.07
N ALA A 36 30.20 2.60 17.64
CA ALA A 36 31.50 2.80 16.99
C ALA A 36 31.64 1.93 15.73
N THR A 37 31.19 0.69 15.80
CA THR A 37 31.15 -0.23 14.64
C THR A 37 30.18 0.25 13.58
N VAL A 38 28.95 0.66 13.95
CA VAL A 38 27.94 1.12 12.98
C VAL A 38 28.42 2.35 12.21
N TRP A 39 28.96 3.34 12.91
CA TRP A 39 29.37 4.61 12.31
C TRP A 39 30.85 4.66 11.92
N GLY A 40 31.53 3.52 12.04
CA GLY A 40 32.96 3.35 11.72
C GLY A 40 33.26 3.19 10.23
N SER A 41 32.26 2.94 9.38
CA SER A 41 32.44 2.83 7.94
C SER A 41 31.13 3.16 7.18
N LYS A 42 31.28 3.59 5.91
CA LYS A 42 30.11 3.78 5.01
C LYS A 42 29.26 2.50 4.87
N ALA A 43 29.90 1.34 4.81
CA ALA A 43 29.20 0.07 4.61
C ALA A 43 28.29 -0.26 5.80
N THR A 44 28.80 -0.14 7.04
CA THR A 44 28.04 -0.43 8.26
C THR A 44 26.95 0.63 8.52
N ALA A 45 27.24 1.89 8.24
CA ALA A 45 26.26 2.97 8.32
C ALA A 45 25.11 2.78 7.32
N ASN A 46 25.41 2.43 6.06
CA ASN A 46 24.37 2.09 5.07
C ASN A 46 23.58 0.84 5.45
N ALA A 47 24.17 -0.16 6.09
CA ALA A 47 23.42 -1.32 6.61
C ALA A 47 22.36 -0.89 7.66
N PHE A 48 22.70 0.07 8.54
CA PHE A 48 21.73 0.63 9.48
C PHE A 48 20.67 1.47 8.78
N VAL A 49 21.03 2.24 7.76
CA VAL A 49 20.08 2.98 6.91
C VAL A 49 19.12 2.01 6.24
N ASN A 50 19.61 0.95 5.60
CA ASN A 50 18.78 -0.05 4.91
C ASN A 50 17.82 -0.77 5.86
N ALA A 51 18.29 -1.14 7.06
CA ALA A 51 17.42 -1.69 8.11
C ALA A 51 16.36 -0.67 8.58
N THR A 52 16.64 0.63 8.48
CA THR A 52 15.68 1.67 8.79
C THR A 52 14.69 1.87 7.66
N TYR A 53 15.09 1.75 6.38
CA TYR A 53 14.19 1.68 5.24
C TYR A 53 13.16 0.57 5.41
N ASP A 54 13.59 -0.65 5.72
CA ASP A 54 12.69 -1.77 5.94
C ASP A 54 11.63 -1.46 7.00
N ASN A 55 12.05 -0.89 8.14
CA ASN A 55 11.13 -0.50 9.20
C ASN A 55 10.15 0.62 8.78
N VAL A 56 10.64 1.62 8.02
CA VAL A 56 9.81 2.74 7.55
C VAL A 56 8.82 2.27 6.48
N ILE A 57 9.25 1.43 5.55
CA ILE A 57 8.37 0.88 4.52
C ILE A 57 7.28 0.00 5.12
N ASN A 58 7.59 -0.81 6.14
CA ASN A 58 6.59 -1.61 6.84
C ASN A 58 5.47 -0.76 7.47
N MET A 59 5.71 0.54 7.68
CA MET A 59 4.66 1.50 8.06
C MET A 59 3.57 1.63 6.98
N PHE A 60 3.95 1.49 5.71
CA PHE A 60 3.02 1.57 4.56
C PHE A 60 2.50 0.20 4.13
N THR A 61 3.32 -0.84 4.26
CA THR A 61 3.04 -2.19 3.75
C THR A 61 2.70 -3.20 4.85
N GLY A 62 2.51 -2.76 6.09
CA GLY A 62 2.17 -3.63 7.22
C GLY A 62 1.00 -4.57 6.91
N SER A 63 0.84 -5.62 7.69
CA SER A 63 0.11 -6.87 7.45
C SER A 63 -1.30 -6.82 6.83
N SER A 64 -1.87 -5.66 6.55
CA SER A 64 -3.23 -5.55 5.96
C SER A 64 -3.42 -4.31 5.11
N SER A 65 -2.35 -3.68 4.61
CA SER A 65 -2.41 -2.23 4.47
C SER A 65 -2.66 -1.68 3.07
N CYS A 66 -2.12 -2.26 1.99
CA CYS A 66 -2.22 -1.59 0.69
C CYS A 66 -3.65 -1.57 0.19
N VAL A 67 -4.30 -2.71 0.18
CA VAL A 67 -5.70 -2.83 -0.28
C VAL A 67 -6.67 -2.19 0.72
N GLY A 68 -6.39 -2.30 2.02
CA GLY A 68 -7.19 -1.67 3.07
C GLY A 68 -7.23 -0.14 2.99
N TRP A 69 -6.21 0.49 2.42
CA TRP A 69 -6.22 1.93 2.21
C TRP A 69 -7.16 2.37 1.09
N GLU A 70 -7.25 1.61 0.00
CA GLU A 70 -8.16 1.91 -1.10
C GLU A 70 -9.63 1.85 -0.67
N SER A 71 -9.99 0.96 0.27
CA SER A 71 -11.35 0.89 0.82
C SER A 71 -11.77 2.12 1.64
N ARG A 72 -10.83 3.03 1.92
CA ARG A 72 -11.09 4.34 2.56
C ARG A 72 -11.22 5.49 1.57
N THR A 73 -11.24 5.17 0.30
CA THR A 73 -11.38 6.10 -0.82
C THR A 73 -12.60 5.71 -1.66
N PRO A 74 -13.04 6.56 -2.57
CA PRO A 74 -14.08 6.18 -3.54
C PRO A 74 -13.69 5.03 -4.48
N ASN A 75 -12.41 4.64 -4.52
CA ASN A 75 -11.90 3.63 -5.44
C ASN A 75 -12.21 2.20 -5.03
N GLY A 76 -12.33 1.94 -3.74
CA GLY A 76 -12.47 0.58 -3.23
C GLY A 76 -13.54 0.44 -2.16
N VAL A 77 -14.02 -0.77 -2.01
CA VAL A 77 -14.95 -1.14 -0.94
C VAL A 77 -14.44 -2.40 -0.25
N ARG A 78 -14.56 -2.44 1.06
CA ARG A 78 -14.33 -3.62 1.86
C ARG A 78 -15.67 -4.26 2.23
N CYS A 79 -15.77 -5.55 2.07
CA CYS A 79 -16.87 -6.31 2.65
C CYS A 79 -16.33 -7.38 3.61
N SER A 80 -17.12 -7.72 4.62
CA SER A 80 -16.83 -8.81 5.53
C SER A 80 -17.49 -10.11 5.03
N GLN A 81 -16.79 -11.22 5.18
CA GLN A 81 -17.33 -12.54 4.82
C GLN A 81 -18.41 -13.04 5.79
N VAL A 82 -18.47 -12.51 6.98
CA VAL A 82 -19.28 -13.09 8.07
C VAL A 82 -20.35 -12.10 8.51
N GLY A 83 -21.31 -11.82 7.63
CA GLY A 83 -22.56 -11.14 8.03
C GLY A 83 -22.45 -9.71 8.55
N GLU A 84 -21.27 -9.14 8.53
CA GLU A 84 -20.98 -7.81 9.08
C GLU A 84 -21.25 -6.67 8.09
N GLY A 85 -21.75 -6.98 6.92
CA GLY A 85 -22.04 -5.97 5.91
C GLY A 85 -20.79 -5.26 5.37
N ILE A 86 -21.01 -4.21 4.62
CA ILE A 86 -19.94 -3.28 4.24
C ILE A 86 -19.43 -2.65 5.53
N ASP A 87 -18.25 -3.02 5.95
CA ASP A 87 -17.53 -2.35 7.03
C ASP A 87 -17.33 -0.91 6.59
N GLY A 88 -18.27 -0.10 7.00
CA GLY A 88 -18.33 1.26 6.53
C GLY A 88 -17.02 1.98 6.81
N ILE A 89 -16.61 2.79 5.85
CA ILE A 89 -15.68 3.90 6.06
C ILE A 89 -15.88 4.54 7.45
N ALA A 90 -17.10 4.57 7.95
CA ALA A 90 -17.46 5.12 9.26
C ALA A 90 -16.84 4.39 10.46
N THR A 91 -16.66 3.08 10.43
CA THR A 91 -16.03 2.35 11.55
C THR A 91 -14.51 2.47 11.55
N GLU A 92 -13.91 2.60 10.39
CA GLU A 92 -12.46 2.77 10.26
C GLU A 92 -11.99 4.23 10.40
N LEU A 93 -12.86 5.20 10.21
CA LEU A 93 -12.59 6.62 10.43
C LEU A 93 -12.83 7.08 11.88
N GLY A 94 -13.36 6.21 12.73
CA GLY A 94 -13.55 6.50 14.15
C GLY A 94 -12.22 6.69 14.86
N ILE A 95 -11.88 7.96 15.15
CA ILE A 95 -10.76 8.28 16.05
C ILE A 95 -11.34 8.35 17.47
N ASP A 96 -10.88 7.47 18.32
CA ASP A 96 -11.23 7.47 19.73
C ASP A 96 -10.00 7.65 20.63
N ARG A 97 -10.20 7.59 21.91
CA ARG A 97 -9.10 7.72 22.90
C ARG A 97 -8.06 6.58 22.84
N THR A 98 -8.35 5.49 22.14
CA THR A 98 -7.43 4.37 21.95
C THR A 98 -6.63 4.49 20.65
N SER A 99 -6.95 5.48 19.82
CA SER A 99 -6.28 5.71 18.56
C SER A 99 -4.81 6.06 18.77
N ASP A 100 -3.95 5.47 17.95
CA ASP A 100 -2.52 5.77 17.94
C ASP A 100 -2.25 7.11 17.23
N PHE A 101 -2.12 8.18 17.99
CA PHE A 101 -1.79 9.52 17.48
C PHE A 101 -0.34 9.65 16.98
N GLY A 102 0.24 8.61 16.46
CA GLY A 102 1.61 8.60 15.92
C GLY A 102 2.66 8.16 16.93
N ILE A 103 2.28 7.74 18.12
CA ILE A 103 3.21 7.27 19.17
C ILE A 103 4.01 6.06 18.70
N SER A 104 3.38 5.15 17.95
CA SER A 104 4.06 4.00 17.35
C SER A 104 5.18 4.39 16.38
N ARG A 105 5.21 5.63 15.89
CA ARG A 105 6.24 6.16 14.99
C ARG A 105 7.48 6.71 15.71
N PHE A 106 7.42 6.89 17.02
CA PHE A 106 8.57 7.45 17.77
C PHE A 106 9.83 6.60 17.65
N GLY A 107 9.69 5.27 17.60
CA GLY A 107 10.82 4.37 17.35
C GLY A 107 11.46 4.57 15.97
N LEU A 108 10.65 4.82 14.94
CA LEU A 108 11.13 5.14 13.59
C LEU A 108 11.82 6.50 13.54
N LEU A 109 11.22 7.52 14.14
CA LEU A 109 11.80 8.86 14.21
C LEU A 109 13.14 8.84 14.96
N ARG A 110 13.25 8.07 16.06
CA ARG A 110 14.50 7.86 16.77
C ARG A 110 15.58 7.28 15.84
N ARG A 111 15.26 6.24 15.06
CA ARG A 111 16.22 5.66 14.11
C ARG A 111 16.65 6.66 13.05
N CYS A 112 15.74 7.44 12.46
CA CYS A 112 16.07 8.49 11.51
C CYS A 112 16.97 9.56 12.13
N ASN A 113 16.66 10.01 13.35
CA ASN A 113 17.49 10.98 14.07
C ASN A 113 18.89 10.42 14.39
N MET A 114 18.99 9.13 14.75
CA MET A 114 20.29 8.47 14.95
C MET A 114 21.12 8.49 13.66
N ILE A 115 20.54 8.23 12.50
CA ILE A 115 21.25 8.32 11.21
C ILE A 115 21.79 9.73 11.01
N ILE A 116 20.96 10.74 11.21
CA ILE A 116 21.34 12.14 11.00
C ILE A 116 22.45 12.56 11.97
N GLU A 117 22.25 12.37 13.28
CA GLU A 117 23.17 12.89 14.30
C GLU A 117 24.48 12.10 14.36
N LYS A 118 24.41 10.77 14.27
CA LYS A 118 25.60 9.92 14.43
C LYS A 118 26.46 9.90 13.18
N ALA A 119 25.88 9.93 11.98
CA ALA A 119 26.66 10.08 10.75
C ALA A 119 27.40 11.42 10.75
N GLN A 120 26.73 12.50 11.14
CA GLN A 120 27.34 13.83 11.19
C GLN A 120 28.48 13.90 12.22
N ALA A 121 28.36 13.22 13.35
CA ALA A 121 29.37 13.18 14.41
C ALA A 121 30.51 12.18 14.15
N SER A 122 30.38 11.31 13.14
CA SER A 122 31.42 10.31 12.85
C SER A 122 32.75 10.95 12.43
N THR A 123 33.83 10.45 13.01
CA THR A 123 35.20 10.83 12.61
C THR A 123 35.80 9.89 11.55
N ALA A 124 35.12 8.76 11.27
CA ALA A 124 35.57 7.74 10.32
C ALA A 124 35.00 7.94 8.91
N LEU A 125 33.88 8.67 8.76
CA LEU A 125 33.28 8.98 7.48
C LEU A 125 33.84 10.26 6.88
N SER A 126 34.09 10.26 5.58
CA SER A 126 34.38 11.47 4.82
C SER A 126 33.18 12.44 4.77
N GLU A 127 33.38 13.70 4.50
CA GLU A 127 32.29 14.69 4.46
C GLU A 127 31.24 14.36 3.39
N GLY A 128 31.64 13.82 2.24
CA GLY A 128 30.71 13.35 1.21
C GLY A 128 29.86 12.17 1.67
N GLU A 129 30.45 11.19 2.36
CA GLU A 129 29.73 10.04 2.92
C GLU A 129 28.76 10.47 4.03
N LYS A 130 29.19 11.41 4.90
CA LYS A 130 28.31 12.02 5.90
C LYS A 130 27.12 12.68 5.25
N ALA A 131 27.35 13.52 4.24
CA ALA A 131 26.30 14.25 3.54
C ALA A 131 25.26 13.30 2.91
N GLU A 132 25.71 12.24 2.24
CA GLU A 132 24.85 11.22 1.65
C GLU A 132 24.01 10.47 2.72
N ILE A 133 24.67 9.99 3.79
CA ILE A 133 23.99 9.24 4.85
C ILE A 133 22.99 10.12 5.60
N VAL A 134 23.35 11.35 5.91
CA VAL A 134 22.45 12.35 6.52
C VAL A 134 21.25 12.63 5.62
N ALA A 135 21.47 12.78 4.31
CA ALA A 135 20.40 12.98 3.34
C ALA A 135 19.40 11.79 3.35
N LYS A 136 19.89 10.55 3.36
CA LYS A 136 19.04 9.37 3.49
C LYS A 136 18.25 9.37 4.81
N GLY A 137 18.87 9.76 5.92
CA GLY A 137 18.20 9.92 7.21
C GLY A 137 17.08 10.97 7.20
N ARG A 138 17.34 12.12 6.58
CA ARG A 138 16.35 13.20 6.41
C ARG A 138 15.21 12.79 5.47
N PHE A 139 15.50 12.12 4.36
CA PHE A 139 14.49 11.56 3.47
C PHE A 139 13.54 10.62 4.23
N LEU A 140 14.09 9.69 5.01
CA LEU A 140 13.28 8.76 5.81
C LEU A 140 12.45 9.49 6.87
N ARG A 141 13.02 10.48 7.55
CA ARG A 141 12.28 11.26 8.55
C ARG A 141 11.18 12.09 7.90
N GLY A 142 11.46 12.72 6.77
CA GLY A 142 10.48 13.44 5.97
C GLY A 142 9.33 12.54 5.52
N LEU A 143 9.61 11.30 5.14
CA LEU A 143 8.60 10.31 4.78
C LEU A 143 7.72 9.93 5.99
N VAL A 144 8.31 9.74 7.19
CA VAL A 144 7.52 9.49 8.41
C VAL A 144 6.68 10.71 8.79
N PHE A 145 7.22 11.90 8.70
CA PHE A 145 6.47 13.15 8.94
C PHE A 145 5.34 13.33 7.93
N TYR A 146 5.58 13.00 6.66
CA TYR A 146 4.54 13.01 5.63
C TYR A 146 3.40 12.06 5.96
N ASP A 147 3.69 10.82 6.38
CA ASP A 147 2.68 9.85 6.77
C ASP A 147 1.85 10.33 7.98
N LEU A 148 2.51 10.87 8.99
CA LEU A 148 1.86 11.46 10.16
C LEU A 148 0.97 12.65 9.77
N THR A 149 1.49 13.55 8.93
CA THR A 149 0.75 14.75 8.50
C THR A 149 -0.50 14.38 7.71
N ARG A 150 -0.39 13.48 6.71
CA ARG A 150 -1.54 13.09 5.87
C ARG A 150 -2.62 12.36 6.64
N LYS A 151 -2.26 11.61 7.71
CA LYS A 151 -3.21 10.83 8.52
C LYS A 151 -3.81 11.64 9.66
N MET A 152 -3.00 12.46 10.30
CA MET A 152 -3.35 13.13 11.57
C MET A 152 -3.46 14.65 11.46
N GLY A 153 -2.91 15.23 10.40
CA GLY A 153 -2.82 16.69 10.21
C GLY A 153 -1.75 17.32 11.11
N ARG A 154 -1.79 17.02 12.41
CA ARG A 154 -0.85 17.52 13.43
C ARG A 154 -0.25 16.35 14.20
N PHE A 155 1.02 16.45 14.57
CA PHE A 155 1.74 15.38 15.27
C PHE A 155 2.84 15.95 16.19
N VAL A 156 3.45 15.10 17.02
CA VAL A 156 4.58 15.46 17.87
C VAL A 156 5.89 15.27 17.09
N PRO A 157 6.60 16.36 16.71
CA PRO A 157 7.76 16.30 15.82
C PRO A 157 9.05 15.97 16.60
N ILE A 158 9.40 14.70 16.71
CA ILE A 158 10.66 14.25 17.32
C ILE A 158 11.80 14.41 16.31
N THR A 159 12.57 15.47 16.44
CA THR A 159 13.64 15.85 15.50
C THR A 159 15.06 15.56 16.02
N SER A 160 15.20 14.99 17.21
CA SER A 160 16.49 14.63 17.82
C SER A 160 16.42 13.32 18.58
N VAL A 161 17.59 12.73 18.84
CA VAL A 161 17.70 11.56 19.73
C VAL A 161 17.51 12.00 21.17
N ILE A 162 16.47 11.50 21.82
CA ILE A 162 16.18 11.76 23.23
C ILE A 162 16.70 10.60 24.06
N GLN A 163 17.53 10.87 25.06
CA GLN A 163 18.04 9.88 26.00
C GLN A 163 17.07 9.69 27.17
N ALA A 164 17.17 8.56 27.85
CA ALA A 164 16.24 8.21 28.92
C ALA A 164 16.30 9.19 30.14
N ASP A 165 17.42 9.85 30.33
CA ASP A 165 17.66 10.85 31.40
C ASP A 165 17.26 12.28 30.98
N GLN A 166 16.78 12.49 29.77
CA GLN A 166 16.42 13.80 29.21
C GLN A 166 14.91 14.04 29.19
N GLU A 167 14.25 13.91 30.34
CA GLU A 167 12.80 14.05 30.46
C GLU A 167 12.24 15.36 29.89
N GLU A 168 12.93 16.49 30.11
CA GLU A 168 12.50 17.80 29.60
C GLU A 168 12.51 17.85 28.06
N LYS A 169 13.47 17.20 27.43
CA LYS A 169 13.50 17.10 25.96
C LYS A 169 12.42 16.18 25.40
N ALA A 170 11.88 15.29 26.19
CA ALA A 170 10.77 14.42 25.80
C ALA A 170 9.42 15.14 25.77
N ARG A 171 9.33 16.34 26.37
CA ARG A 171 8.11 17.18 26.38
C ARG A 171 7.99 18.02 25.10
N VAL A 172 7.99 17.35 23.95
CA VAL A 172 7.86 18.01 22.65
C VAL A 172 6.38 18.36 22.40
N PRO A 173 6.05 19.64 22.15
CA PRO A 173 4.69 20.02 21.82
C PRO A 173 4.29 19.49 20.43
N MET A 174 3.01 19.22 20.27
CA MET A 174 2.44 18.95 18.96
C MET A 174 2.57 20.19 18.05
N THR A 175 2.73 19.98 16.74
CA THR A 175 2.69 21.09 15.76
C THR A 175 1.44 21.94 15.96
N SER A 176 1.57 23.26 15.82
CA SER A 176 0.47 24.21 16.05
C SER A 176 -0.58 24.18 14.95
N SER A 177 -0.20 23.76 13.76
CA SER A 177 -1.07 23.73 12.57
C SER A 177 -0.65 22.64 11.59
N VAL A 178 -1.53 22.31 10.65
CA VAL A 178 -1.25 21.44 9.51
C VAL A 178 -0.14 22.04 8.62
N ASP A 179 -0.12 23.35 8.47
CA ASP A 179 0.94 24.05 7.75
C ASP A 179 2.32 23.82 8.36
N GLU A 180 2.43 23.95 9.70
CA GLU A 180 3.69 23.65 10.40
C GLU A 180 4.11 22.19 10.20
N SER A 181 3.18 21.26 10.22
CA SER A 181 3.46 19.86 9.96
C SER A 181 4.04 19.63 8.55
N TYR A 182 3.44 20.23 7.52
CA TYR A 182 3.98 20.15 6.15
C TYR A 182 5.33 20.88 5.99
N LYS A 183 5.56 21.98 6.70
CA LYS A 183 6.88 22.65 6.67
C LYS A 183 7.98 21.73 7.14
N LEU A 184 7.78 20.94 8.18
CA LEU A 184 8.77 19.96 8.65
C LEU A 184 9.06 18.88 7.59
N VAL A 185 8.04 18.44 6.85
CA VAL A 185 8.22 17.52 5.72
C VAL A 185 9.07 18.16 4.62
N VAL A 186 8.73 19.39 4.25
CA VAL A 186 9.43 20.16 3.20
C VAL A 186 10.89 20.41 3.59
N GLU A 187 11.14 20.86 4.81
CA GLU A 187 12.50 21.14 5.33
C GLU A 187 13.39 19.90 5.28
N ASP A 188 12.90 18.74 5.67
CA ASP A 188 13.68 17.52 5.64
C ASP A 188 13.96 17.04 4.20
N LEU A 189 12.97 17.10 3.32
CA LEU A 189 13.15 16.67 1.94
C LEU A 189 14.03 17.64 1.13
N GLU A 190 13.84 18.95 1.28
CA GLU A 190 14.71 19.97 0.65
C GLU A 190 16.16 19.85 1.12
N ALA A 191 16.40 19.55 2.39
CA ALA A 191 17.74 19.33 2.91
C ALA A 191 18.36 18.00 2.45
N ALA A 192 17.55 16.99 2.12
CA ALA A 192 18.02 15.71 1.61
C ALA A 192 18.42 15.76 0.13
N ILE A 193 17.56 16.34 -0.72
CA ILE A 193 17.66 16.32 -2.19
C ILE A 193 19.06 16.60 -2.72
N PRO A 194 19.80 17.63 -2.30
CA PRO A 194 21.11 17.96 -2.87
C PRO A 194 22.18 16.88 -2.70
N ASN A 195 22.01 15.99 -1.71
CA ASN A 195 22.98 14.95 -1.38
C ASN A 195 22.44 13.53 -1.55
N MET A 196 21.22 13.38 -2.10
CA MET A 196 20.69 12.08 -2.49
C MET A 196 21.34 11.63 -3.81
N PRO A 197 21.58 10.32 -4.01
CA PRO A 197 22.15 9.81 -5.25
C PRO A 197 21.14 9.99 -6.41
N VAL A 198 21.66 10.38 -7.57
CA VAL A 198 20.85 10.44 -8.83
C VAL A 198 20.54 9.04 -9.31
N GLU A 199 21.51 8.12 -9.23
CA GLU A 199 21.35 6.70 -9.53
C GLU A 199 21.54 5.90 -8.27
N ALA A 200 20.73 4.89 -8.06
CA ALA A 200 20.76 4.01 -6.88
C ALA A 200 20.54 2.56 -7.28
N LYS A 201 20.94 1.65 -6.38
CA LYS A 201 20.60 0.24 -6.55
C LYS A 201 19.10 0.02 -6.34
N PRO A 202 18.52 -1.01 -6.96
CA PRO A 202 17.14 -1.38 -6.66
C PRO A 202 16.89 -1.47 -5.15
N GLY A 203 15.84 -0.80 -4.66
CA GLY A 203 15.53 -0.70 -3.23
C GLY A 203 16.12 0.50 -2.50
N GLU A 204 17.07 1.22 -3.09
CA GLU A 204 17.58 2.48 -2.52
C GLU A 204 16.90 3.69 -3.19
N PRO A 205 16.48 4.72 -2.42
CA PRO A 205 15.83 5.88 -3.00
C PRO A 205 16.81 6.79 -3.73
N THR A 206 16.33 7.36 -4.83
CA THR A 206 17.07 8.35 -5.62
C THR A 206 16.69 9.78 -5.22
N LYS A 207 17.46 10.77 -5.72
CA LYS A 207 17.11 12.18 -5.68
C LYS A 207 15.70 12.42 -6.21
N TYR A 208 15.35 11.80 -7.33
CA TYR A 208 14.05 11.96 -7.98
C TYR A 208 12.90 11.38 -7.15
N ALA A 209 13.15 10.31 -6.38
CA ALA A 209 12.16 9.80 -5.41
C ALA A 209 11.86 10.83 -4.31
N ALA A 210 12.89 11.53 -3.83
CA ALA A 210 12.73 12.58 -2.82
C ALA A 210 11.99 13.81 -3.39
N GLU A 211 12.31 14.23 -4.61
CA GLU A 211 11.66 15.35 -5.31
C GLU A 211 10.18 15.05 -5.59
N LEU A 212 9.85 13.84 -6.03
CA LEU A 212 8.47 13.46 -6.28
C LEU A 212 7.65 13.36 -4.98
N LEU A 213 8.26 12.85 -3.91
CA LEU A 213 7.63 12.84 -2.57
C LEU A 213 7.38 14.28 -2.09
N LEU A 214 8.34 15.18 -2.28
CA LEU A 214 8.22 16.60 -1.93
C LEU A 214 7.10 17.27 -2.73
N SER A 215 7.06 17.05 -4.04
CA SER A 215 5.99 17.57 -4.92
C SER A 215 4.62 17.10 -4.44
N ARG A 216 4.48 15.81 -4.12
CA ARG A 216 3.24 15.24 -3.58
C ARG A 216 2.84 15.86 -2.25
N ALA A 217 3.79 16.03 -1.33
CA ALA A 217 3.55 16.66 -0.04
C ALA A 217 3.12 18.14 -0.21
N CYS A 218 3.75 18.87 -1.12
CA CYS A 218 3.40 20.25 -1.43
C CYS A 218 2.01 20.39 -2.06
N LEU A 219 1.59 19.49 -2.96
CA LEU A 219 0.21 19.48 -3.49
C LEU A 219 -0.81 19.33 -2.37
N GLN A 220 -0.58 18.43 -1.44
CA GLN A 220 -1.45 18.25 -0.28
C GLN A 220 -1.41 19.46 0.66
N ALA A 221 -0.22 20.01 0.92
CA ALA A 221 -0.08 21.23 1.71
C ALA A 221 -0.88 22.40 1.12
N TYR A 222 -0.83 22.57 -0.20
CA TYR A 222 -1.66 23.57 -0.89
C TYR A 222 -3.15 23.29 -0.73
N ALA A 223 -3.58 22.03 -0.81
CA ALA A 223 -4.99 21.68 -0.66
C ALA A 223 -5.56 22.13 0.70
N TYR A 224 -4.76 22.04 1.77
CA TYR A 224 -5.15 22.48 3.11
C TYR A 224 -4.94 23.97 3.37
N THR A 225 -3.82 24.54 2.89
CA THR A 225 -3.38 25.87 3.30
C THR A 225 -3.71 26.98 2.30
N LYS A 226 -3.91 26.59 1.02
CA LYS A 226 -4.07 27.51 -0.14
C LYS A 226 -2.87 28.46 -0.37
N LYS A 227 -1.70 28.14 0.16
CA LYS A 227 -0.49 28.92 0.00
C LYS A 227 0.20 28.61 -1.32
N ALA A 228 0.31 29.59 -2.21
CA ALA A 228 0.87 29.43 -3.56
C ALA A 228 2.34 28.95 -3.55
N GLU A 229 3.12 29.27 -2.51
CA GLU A 229 4.50 28.82 -2.35
C GLU A 229 4.69 27.31 -2.46
N TYR A 230 3.67 26.53 -2.07
CA TYR A 230 3.69 25.09 -2.23
C TYR A 230 3.55 24.66 -3.69
N LEU A 231 2.73 25.36 -4.48
CA LEU A 231 2.62 25.07 -5.93
C LEU A 231 3.89 25.41 -6.68
N ASP A 232 4.58 26.49 -6.30
CA ASP A 232 5.87 26.85 -6.90
C ASP A 232 6.91 25.74 -6.69
N LYS A 233 6.92 25.14 -5.49
CA LYS A 233 7.75 23.97 -5.19
C LYS A 233 7.37 22.75 -6.03
N VAL A 234 6.07 22.48 -6.18
CA VAL A 234 5.59 21.39 -7.05
C VAL A 234 6.10 21.57 -8.46
N ILE A 235 5.96 22.76 -9.06
CA ILE A 235 6.40 23.04 -10.41
C ILE A 235 7.92 22.81 -10.52
N THR A 236 8.69 23.30 -9.56
CA THR A 236 10.16 23.17 -9.56
C THR A 236 10.59 21.71 -9.55
N TYR A 237 10.17 20.95 -8.56
CA TYR A 237 10.65 19.57 -8.34
C TYR A 237 10.02 18.56 -9.31
N ALA A 238 8.74 18.68 -9.61
CA ALA A 238 8.12 17.81 -10.61
C ALA A 238 8.68 18.05 -12.01
N SER A 239 9.06 19.28 -12.36
CA SER A 239 9.71 19.56 -13.65
C SER A 239 11.10 18.92 -13.74
N ASP A 240 11.89 18.91 -12.66
CA ASP A 240 13.18 18.22 -12.66
C ASP A 240 13.02 16.71 -12.87
N VAL A 241 12.05 16.11 -12.19
CA VAL A 241 11.72 14.69 -12.38
C VAL A 241 11.30 14.40 -13.82
N THR A 242 10.37 15.17 -14.38
CA THR A 242 9.84 14.92 -15.75
C THR A 242 10.87 15.17 -16.86
N GLN A 243 11.89 15.99 -16.60
CA GLN A 243 12.99 16.20 -17.53
C GLN A 243 14.03 15.09 -17.53
N ASN A 244 14.17 14.38 -16.40
CA ASN A 244 15.23 13.41 -16.19
C ASN A 244 14.75 11.95 -16.08
N CYS A 245 13.45 11.73 -15.98
CA CYS A 245 12.84 10.41 -15.87
C CYS A 245 11.82 10.20 -17.00
N SER A 246 11.59 8.95 -17.36
CA SER A 246 10.66 8.58 -18.43
C SER A 246 9.57 7.67 -17.90
N LEU A 247 8.37 7.74 -18.47
CA LEU A 247 7.32 6.77 -18.23
C LEU A 247 7.59 5.47 -18.97
N SER A 248 7.14 4.36 -18.42
CA SER A 248 7.17 3.05 -19.08
C SER A 248 6.01 2.93 -20.08
N ASP A 249 6.28 2.29 -21.20
CA ASP A 249 5.23 1.88 -22.15
C ASP A 249 4.47 0.63 -21.66
N ASN A 250 5.00 -0.06 -20.64
CA ASN A 250 4.42 -1.26 -20.05
C ASN A 250 3.87 -0.97 -18.62
N TYR A 251 2.74 -0.28 -18.54
CA TYR A 251 2.13 0.08 -17.26
C TYR A 251 1.89 -1.11 -16.33
N GLY A 252 1.34 -2.22 -16.87
CA GLY A 252 1.06 -3.42 -16.06
C GLY A 252 2.33 -4.10 -15.54
N GLY A 253 3.41 -4.06 -16.32
CA GLY A 253 4.70 -4.65 -15.95
C GLY A 253 5.37 -3.99 -14.75
N LEU A 254 5.07 -2.72 -14.48
CA LEU A 254 5.61 -2.00 -13.32
C LEU A 254 5.20 -2.63 -11.96
N PHE A 255 4.11 -3.40 -11.93
CA PHE A 255 3.53 -3.96 -10.72
C PHE A 255 3.71 -5.48 -10.60
N ASN A 256 4.53 -6.08 -11.45
CA ASN A 256 4.85 -7.51 -11.42
C ASN A 256 6.31 -7.75 -11.85
N GLU A 257 6.74 -9.01 -11.87
CA GLU A 257 8.12 -9.39 -12.19
C GLU A 257 8.54 -9.14 -13.65
N THR A 258 7.63 -8.71 -14.53
CA THR A 258 7.95 -8.50 -15.96
C THR A 258 8.82 -7.27 -16.17
N ASP A 259 8.58 -6.20 -15.40
CA ASP A 259 9.30 -4.94 -15.55
C ASP A 259 9.54 -4.23 -14.20
N GLU A 260 9.69 -5.00 -13.13
CA GLU A 260 9.85 -4.50 -11.75
C GLU A 260 11.09 -3.62 -11.51
N THR A 261 12.03 -3.58 -12.45
CA THR A 261 13.22 -2.74 -12.40
C THR A 261 13.21 -1.62 -13.43
N ASN A 262 12.05 -1.29 -13.99
CA ASN A 262 11.90 -0.22 -14.97
C ASN A 262 12.35 1.14 -14.42
N ALA A 263 12.89 2.00 -15.27
CA ALA A 263 13.40 3.32 -14.91
C ALA A 263 12.32 4.29 -14.37
N GLU A 264 11.04 4.05 -14.63
CA GLU A 264 9.94 4.81 -14.03
C GLU A 264 9.84 4.59 -12.52
N ILE A 265 10.31 3.44 -12.02
CA ILE A 265 10.29 3.13 -10.59
C ILE A 265 11.43 3.88 -9.89
N LEU A 266 11.16 5.06 -9.38
CA LEU A 266 12.14 5.91 -8.72
C LEU A 266 12.60 5.36 -7.37
N TRP A 267 11.77 4.55 -6.73
CA TRP A 267 12.07 3.81 -5.51
C TRP A 267 11.08 2.68 -5.30
N GLY A 268 11.57 1.45 -5.23
CA GLY A 268 10.77 0.25 -5.02
C GLY A 268 11.16 -0.51 -3.75
N TYR A 269 10.23 -1.19 -3.11
CA TYR A 269 10.50 -2.15 -2.05
C TYR A 269 10.47 -3.55 -2.63
N TYR A 270 11.66 -4.11 -2.87
CA TYR A 270 11.82 -5.41 -3.51
C TYR A 270 11.90 -6.53 -2.49
N ARG A 271 11.21 -7.63 -2.77
CA ARG A 271 11.20 -8.83 -1.92
C ARG A 271 11.83 -9.99 -2.69
N LEU A 272 12.79 -10.66 -2.07
CA LEU A 272 13.45 -11.81 -2.69
C LEU A 272 12.72 -13.10 -2.31
N LYS A 273 12.32 -13.86 -3.31
CA LYS A 273 11.69 -15.18 -3.16
C LYS A 273 12.51 -16.11 -2.27
N ALA A 274 13.84 -16.05 -2.36
CA ALA A 274 14.77 -16.86 -1.57
C ALA A 274 14.73 -16.55 -0.07
N ASN A 275 14.25 -15.38 0.36
CA ASN A 275 14.24 -14.96 1.76
C ASN A 275 12.95 -15.31 2.49
N THR A 276 12.06 -16.11 1.91
CA THR A 276 10.75 -16.53 2.47
C THR A 276 9.82 -15.38 2.88
N LYS A 277 10.27 -14.15 2.82
CA LYS A 277 9.44 -12.93 2.98
C LYS A 277 8.90 -12.49 1.62
N ILE A 278 8.31 -13.42 0.92
CA ILE A 278 7.50 -13.11 -0.25
C ILE A 278 6.30 -12.40 0.29
N GLY A 279 6.25 -11.12 0.19
CA GLY A 279 5.08 -10.35 0.42
C GLY A 279 4.02 -10.91 1.36
N ASN A 280 3.09 -10.13 1.67
CA ASN A 280 1.94 -10.62 2.39
C ASN A 280 0.96 -11.21 1.37
N TYR A 281 1.04 -12.53 1.12
CA TYR A 281 0.08 -13.22 0.27
C TYR A 281 -1.36 -13.06 0.78
N GLU A 282 -1.57 -12.66 2.03
CA GLU A 282 -2.88 -12.31 2.57
C GLU A 282 -3.57 -11.19 1.79
N GLU A 283 -2.84 -10.22 1.24
CA GLU A 283 -3.44 -9.19 0.40
C GLU A 283 -4.02 -9.80 -0.88
N LEU A 284 -3.29 -10.73 -1.48
CA LEU A 284 -3.74 -11.44 -2.67
C LEU A 284 -4.98 -12.29 -2.36
N ILE A 285 -4.95 -13.07 -1.28
CA ILE A 285 -6.10 -13.89 -0.84
C ILE A 285 -7.32 -13.01 -0.54
N ARG A 286 -7.14 -11.84 0.05
CA ARG A 286 -8.24 -10.92 0.38
C ARG A 286 -8.91 -10.32 -0.85
N THR A 287 -8.21 -10.24 -1.97
CA THR A 287 -8.74 -9.73 -3.24
C THR A 287 -9.32 -10.82 -4.14
N TYR A 288 -8.92 -12.08 -3.93
CA TYR A 288 -9.41 -13.21 -4.72
C TYR A 288 -10.88 -13.50 -4.42
N PRO A 289 -11.66 -13.95 -5.44
CA PRO A 289 -13.00 -14.45 -5.23
C PRO A 289 -13.02 -15.57 -4.19
N ASN A 290 -14.09 -15.62 -3.40
CA ASN A 290 -14.31 -16.68 -2.42
C ASN A 290 -15.16 -17.77 -3.06
N ILE A 291 -14.52 -18.65 -3.81
CA ILE A 291 -15.13 -19.82 -4.43
C ILE A 291 -14.32 -21.02 -3.96
N SER A 292 -14.69 -21.58 -2.82
CA SER A 292 -14.01 -22.77 -2.31
C SER A 292 -14.51 -24.03 -2.99
N GLN A 293 -13.60 -24.95 -3.29
CA GLN A 293 -13.93 -26.23 -3.86
C GLN A 293 -14.85 -27.05 -2.92
N ASP A 294 -14.63 -26.95 -1.62
CA ASP A 294 -15.45 -27.64 -0.62
C ASP A 294 -16.88 -27.11 -0.58
N ASP A 295 -17.06 -25.79 -0.67
CA ASP A 295 -18.38 -25.16 -0.77
C ASP A 295 -19.09 -25.59 -2.06
N CYS A 296 -18.35 -25.68 -3.16
CA CYS A 296 -18.88 -26.16 -4.43
C CYS A 296 -19.36 -27.61 -4.37
N ILE A 297 -18.54 -28.49 -3.79
CA ILE A 297 -18.88 -29.91 -3.61
C ILE A 297 -20.06 -30.06 -2.64
N ASN A 298 -20.04 -29.33 -1.53
CA ASN A 298 -21.07 -29.40 -0.51
C ASN A 298 -22.42 -28.84 -0.97
N SER A 299 -22.39 -27.82 -1.84
CA SER A 299 -23.62 -27.25 -2.42
C SER A 299 -24.25 -28.16 -3.48
N LYS A 300 -23.57 -29.24 -3.89
CA LYS A 300 -23.98 -30.15 -4.96
C LYS A 300 -24.33 -29.46 -6.28
N SER A 301 -23.79 -28.26 -6.48
CA SER A 301 -24.05 -27.48 -7.69
C SER A 301 -23.20 -28.01 -8.86
N PRO A 302 -23.79 -28.42 -9.98
CA PRO A 302 -23.05 -28.85 -11.16
C PRO A 302 -22.29 -27.70 -11.85
N ILE A 303 -22.57 -26.49 -11.47
CA ILE A 303 -22.05 -25.27 -12.09
C ILE A 303 -20.55 -25.08 -11.81
N HIS A 304 -20.06 -25.63 -10.71
CA HIS A 304 -18.69 -25.45 -10.24
C HIS A 304 -17.64 -26.36 -10.89
N PHE A 305 -18.06 -27.26 -11.74
CA PHE A 305 -17.15 -28.22 -12.37
C PHE A 305 -16.75 -27.88 -13.80
N LYS A 306 -16.94 -26.64 -14.25
CA LYS A 306 -16.45 -26.21 -15.56
C LYS A 306 -14.93 -26.13 -15.66
N ASN A 307 -14.24 -26.02 -14.52
CA ASN A 307 -12.77 -26.03 -14.54
C ASN A 307 -12.27 -27.46 -14.32
N PRO A 308 -11.92 -28.20 -15.41
CA PRO A 308 -11.44 -29.58 -15.32
C PRO A 308 -10.12 -29.72 -14.57
N ASN A 309 -9.42 -28.62 -14.34
CA ASN A 309 -8.12 -28.61 -13.65
C ASN A 309 -8.24 -28.40 -12.13
N GLY A 310 -9.43 -28.31 -11.59
CA GLY A 310 -9.68 -28.15 -10.16
C GLY A 310 -9.17 -26.84 -9.56
N ARG A 311 -8.86 -25.86 -10.40
CA ARG A 311 -8.47 -24.53 -9.94
C ARG A 311 -9.72 -23.73 -9.66
N THR A 312 -9.94 -23.47 -8.40
CA THR A 312 -10.94 -22.52 -7.93
C THR A 312 -10.20 -21.33 -7.33
N TYR A 313 -10.78 -20.14 -7.42
CA TYR A 313 -10.25 -18.99 -6.72
C TYR A 313 -10.65 -19.11 -5.25
N GLU A 314 -9.73 -19.55 -4.40
CA GLU A 314 -9.95 -19.73 -2.97
C GLU A 314 -9.47 -18.50 -2.18
N GLY A 315 -10.10 -17.36 -2.42
CA GLY A 315 -9.83 -16.15 -1.68
C GLY A 315 -10.85 -15.85 -0.59
N TRP A 316 -10.71 -14.67 0.01
CA TRP A 316 -11.62 -14.18 1.02
C TRP A 316 -12.62 -13.16 0.49
N ALA A 317 -12.44 -12.67 -0.71
CA ALA A 317 -13.29 -11.67 -1.37
C ALA A 317 -13.64 -10.48 -0.44
N ILE A 318 -12.63 -9.89 0.19
CA ILE A 318 -12.82 -8.81 1.17
C ILE A 318 -12.81 -7.44 0.50
N TYR A 319 -12.00 -7.26 -0.54
CA TYR A 319 -11.80 -5.97 -1.19
C TYR A 319 -12.20 -6.02 -2.65
N PHE A 320 -12.96 -5.02 -3.06
CA PHE A 320 -13.43 -4.86 -4.44
C PHE A 320 -13.20 -3.43 -4.94
N PRO A 321 -12.95 -3.23 -6.23
CA PRO A 321 -13.06 -1.91 -6.82
C PRO A 321 -14.52 -1.45 -6.80
N THR A 322 -14.74 -0.16 -6.66
CA THR A 322 -16.08 0.41 -6.83
C THR A 322 -16.42 0.56 -8.30
N GLN A 323 -17.71 0.56 -8.63
CA GLN A 323 -18.15 0.86 -9.99
C GLN A 323 -17.75 2.29 -10.39
N ASP A 324 -17.73 3.23 -9.45
CA ASP A 324 -17.26 4.61 -9.70
C ASP A 324 -15.82 4.64 -10.21
N LEU A 325 -14.92 3.82 -9.63
CA LEU A 325 -13.55 3.69 -10.15
C LEU A 325 -13.55 3.10 -11.57
N VAL A 326 -14.32 2.04 -11.79
CA VAL A 326 -14.43 1.41 -13.12
C VAL A 326 -14.91 2.42 -14.15
N ASP A 327 -15.89 3.24 -13.82
CA ASP A 327 -16.48 4.22 -14.73
C ASP A 327 -15.57 5.42 -15.02
N GLN A 328 -14.52 5.66 -14.21
CA GLN A 328 -13.48 6.64 -14.53
C GLN A 328 -12.61 6.21 -15.73
N TYR A 329 -12.54 4.93 -16.06
CA TYR A 329 -11.87 4.45 -17.26
C TYR A 329 -12.85 4.52 -18.43
N LEU A 330 -12.75 5.55 -19.25
CA LEU A 330 -13.65 5.78 -20.39
C LEU A 330 -13.50 4.68 -21.44
N VAL A 331 -14.55 4.48 -22.23
CA VAL A 331 -14.63 3.54 -23.34
C VAL A 331 -14.50 4.29 -24.65
N THR A 332 -13.73 3.78 -25.59
CA THR A 332 -13.67 4.34 -26.94
C THR A 332 -14.96 4.04 -27.67
N ASP A 333 -15.64 5.08 -28.12
CA ASP A 333 -16.81 4.96 -28.97
C ASP A 333 -16.44 4.42 -30.36
N GLU A 334 -17.09 3.32 -30.78
CA GLU A 334 -16.75 2.62 -32.01
C GLU A 334 -17.04 3.44 -33.28
N LYS A 335 -17.92 4.45 -33.24
CA LYS A 335 -18.26 5.29 -34.38
C LYS A 335 -17.47 6.58 -34.46
N THR A 336 -17.28 7.21 -33.29
CA THR A 336 -16.66 8.55 -33.23
C THR A 336 -15.19 8.49 -32.88
N GLY A 337 -14.72 7.42 -32.24
CA GLY A 337 -13.37 7.30 -31.68
C GLY A 337 -13.17 8.13 -30.40
N GLU A 338 -14.21 8.79 -29.90
CA GLU A 338 -14.15 9.58 -28.67
C GLU A 338 -14.16 8.68 -27.43
N ALA A 339 -13.48 9.13 -26.38
CA ALA A 339 -13.53 8.46 -25.08
C ALA A 339 -14.76 8.94 -24.30
N LEU A 340 -15.71 8.03 -24.07
CA LEU A 340 -16.99 8.32 -23.42
C LEU A 340 -17.24 7.38 -22.23
N PRO A 341 -18.11 7.74 -21.29
CA PRO A 341 -18.69 6.79 -20.36
C PRO A 341 -19.30 5.60 -21.12
N TRP A 342 -19.11 4.38 -20.64
CA TRP A 342 -19.52 3.17 -21.36
C TRP A 342 -20.99 3.17 -21.80
N ASN A 343 -21.89 3.71 -20.95
CA ASN A 343 -23.33 3.82 -21.20
C ASN A 343 -23.72 4.99 -22.11
N GLU A 344 -22.76 5.83 -22.51
CA GLU A 344 -22.96 6.93 -23.45
C GLU A 344 -22.44 6.63 -24.86
N THR A 345 -21.74 5.52 -25.02
CA THR A 345 -21.19 5.10 -26.32
C THR A 345 -22.27 4.72 -27.31
N SER A 346 -21.96 4.82 -28.61
CA SER A 346 -22.85 4.41 -29.70
C SER A 346 -23.15 2.91 -29.66
N GLN A 347 -22.13 2.07 -29.40
CA GLN A 347 -22.30 0.63 -29.28
C GLN A 347 -23.24 0.25 -28.13
N TYR A 348 -23.20 0.95 -26.99
CA TYR A 348 -24.16 0.75 -25.91
C TYR A 348 -25.59 1.13 -26.34
N LYS A 349 -25.79 2.33 -26.82
CA LYS A 349 -27.11 2.84 -27.24
C LYS A 349 -27.78 2.02 -28.32
N GLU A 350 -27.01 1.38 -29.19
CA GLU A 350 -27.53 0.52 -30.24
C GLU A 350 -27.96 -0.85 -29.73
N ASN A 351 -27.29 -1.38 -28.72
CA ASN A 351 -27.49 -2.74 -28.24
C ASN A 351 -28.30 -2.86 -26.96
N VAL A 352 -28.45 -1.77 -26.19
CA VAL A 352 -29.12 -1.78 -24.89
C VAL A 352 -30.36 -0.88 -24.95
N GLU A 353 -31.45 -1.36 -24.38
CA GLU A 353 -32.65 -0.56 -24.11
C GLU A 353 -32.83 -0.35 -22.59
N SER A 354 -33.29 0.83 -22.24
CA SER A 354 -33.59 1.17 -20.84
C SER A 354 -34.76 0.35 -20.34
N ILE A 355 -34.67 -0.16 -19.11
CA ILE A 355 -35.77 -0.81 -18.40
C ILE A 355 -36.35 0.15 -17.38
N ASP A 356 -37.67 0.30 -17.38
CA ASP A 356 -38.35 0.88 -16.21
C ASP A 356 -38.44 -0.21 -15.13
N PRO A 357 -37.74 -0.07 -14.00
CA PRO A 357 -37.74 -1.07 -12.95
C PRO A 357 -39.16 -1.36 -12.39
N ASN A 358 -40.10 -0.41 -12.52
CA ASN A 358 -41.48 -0.61 -12.08
C ASN A 358 -42.30 -1.54 -13.00
N THR A 359 -41.80 -1.81 -14.18
CA THR A 359 -42.46 -2.70 -15.16
C THR A 359 -41.95 -4.13 -15.12
N VAL A 360 -40.93 -4.45 -14.34
CA VAL A 360 -40.40 -5.80 -14.20
C VAL A 360 -41.39 -6.65 -13.39
N THR A 361 -42.12 -7.50 -14.07
CA THR A 361 -43.19 -8.31 -13.46
C THR A 361 -42.92 -9.82 -13.41
N THR A 362 -41.87 -10.25 -14.12
CA THR A 362 -41.58 -11.70 -14.21
C THR A 362 -40.26 -12.02 -13.48
N GLU A 363 -40.32 -13.04 -12.65
CA GLU A 363 -39.10 -13.70 -12.17
C GLU A 363 -38.47 -14.46 -13.32
N GLY A 364 -37.13 -14.49 -13.34
CA GLY A 364 -36.38 -15.28 -14.32
C GLY A 364 -36.71 -16.75 -14.18
N GLN A 365 -36.63 -17.48 -15.27
CA GLN A 365 -36.70 -18.93 -15.22
C GLN A 365 -35.45 -19.44 -14.51
N LEU A 366 -35.68 -20.23 -13.48
CA LEU A 366 -34.65 -20.94 -12.74
C LEU A 366 -34.35 -22.25 -13.46
N ASP A 367 -33.09 -22.64 -13.48
CA ASP A 367 -32.77 -23.97 -13.96
C ASP A 367 -33.36 -25.05 -13.04
N ALA A 368 -33.53 -26.29 -13.56
CA ALA A 368 -34.15 -27.34 -12.81
C ALA A 368 -33.42 -27.70 -11.51
N TYR A 369 -32.10 -27.51 -11.49
CA TYR A 369 -31.28 -27.78 -10.33
C TYR A 369 -31.48 -26.74 -9.22
N GLU A 370 -31.51 -25.47 -9.58
CA GLU A 370 -31.79 -24.40 -8.62
C GLU A 370 -33.17 -24.52 -8.01
N GLN A 371 -34.18 -24.89 -8.79
CA GLN A 371 -35.54 -25.14 -8.31
C GLN A 371 -35.60 -26.30 -7.32
N GLU A 372 -34.89 -27.39 -7.61
CA GLU A 372 -34.90 -28.60 -6.75
C GLU A 372 -34.21 -28.33 -5.40
N ASN A 373 -33.17 -27.50 -5.35
CA ASN A 373 -32.40 -27.26 -4.14
C ASN A 373 -32.88 -26.03 -3.33
N GLY A 374 -33.87 -25.30 -3.79
CA GLY A 374 -34.49 -24.19 -3.08
C GLY A 374 -33.61 -22.93 -2.92
N ASN A 375 -32.47 -22.90 -3.58
CA ASN A 375 -31.52 -21.78 -3.55
C ASN A 375 -31.53 -21.02 -4.87
N ALA A 376 -32.70 -20.78 -5.36
CA ALA A 376 -32.93 -20.30 -6.69
C ALA A 376 -32.50 -18.82 -6.85
N ARG A 377 -31.73 -18.55 -7.88
CA ARG A 377 -31.57 -17.18 -8.39
C ARG A 377 -32.88 -16.77 -9.05
N ARG A 378 -33.32 -15.58 -8.73
CA ARG A 378 -34.48 -14.97 -9.38
C ARG A 378 -34.06 -13.64 -10.04
N MET A 379 -34.76 -13.28 -11.07
CA MET A 379 -34.66 -11.93 -11.60
C MET A 379 -35.12 -10.92 -10.53
N PRO A 380 -34.47 -9.74 -10.45
CA PRO A 380 -34.91 -8.68 -9.56
C PRO A 380 -36.38 -8.35 -9.80
N THR A 381 -37.13 -8.23 -8.72
CA THR A 381 -38.54 -7.76 -8.75
C THR A 381 -38.59 -6.23 -8.71
N PRO A 382 -39.75 -5.62 -9.04
CA PRO A 382 -39.96 -4.18 -8.85
C PRO A 382 -39.66 -3.71 -7.43
N GLN A 383 -39.91 -4.54 -6.42
CA GLN A 383 -39.62 -4.21 -5.03
C GLN A 383 -38.12 -4.15 -4.76
N ASP A 384 -37.31 -5.03 -5.33
CA ASP A 384 -35.86 -5.00 -5.21
C ASP A 384 -35.31 -3.71 -5.84
N PHE A 385 -35.80 -3.32 -7.01
CA PHE A 385 -35.42 -2.07 -7.65
C PHE A 385 -35.85 -0.85 -6.85
N GLN A 386 -37.03 -0.87 -6.22
CA GLN A 386 -37.48 0.23 -5.35
C GLN A 386 -36.59 0.38 -4.12
N GLN A 387 -36.16 -0.72 -3.51
CA GLN A 387 -35.22 -0.69 -2.39
C GLN A 387 -33.87 -0.11 -2.81
N LEU A 388 -33.32 -0.52 -3.94
CA LEU A 388 -32.09 0.02 -4.49
C LEU A 388 -32.25 1.52 -4.84
N ASN A 389 -33.32 1.93 -5.47
CA ASN A 389 -33.58 3.34 -5.78
C ASN A 389 -33.73 4.20 -4.53
N THR A 390 -34.29 3.66 -3.44
CA THR A 390 -34.40 4.36 -2.16
C THR A 390 -33.01 4.55 -1.52
N ALA A 391 -32.17 3.54 -1.61
CA ALA A 391 -30.80 3.60 -1.07
C ALA A 391 -29.87 4.48 -1.93
N TYR A 392 -30.05 4.47 -3.26
CA TYR A 392 -29.17 5.14 -4.22
C TYR A 392 -29.98 5.91 -5.29
N PRO A 393 -30.64 7.00 -4.95
CA PRO A 393 -31.69 7.61 -5.78
C PRO A 393 -31.23 8.24 -7.10
N THR A 394 -29.93 8.36 -7.38
CA THR A 394 -29.44 9.20 -8.47
C THR A 394 -28.60 8.50 -9.54
N ASN A 395 -28.14 7.26 -9.34
CA ASN A 395 -27.08 6.69 -10.19
C ASN A 395 -27.35 5.28 -10.71
N LEU A 396 -28.55 4.72 -10.55
CA LEU A 396 -28.83 3.37 -11.04
C LEU A 396 -29.40 3.42 -12.45
N HIS A 397 -28.67 2.84 -13.39
CA HIS A 397 -29.10 2.65 -14.78
C HIS A 397 -29.55 1.20 -14.96
N TYR A 398 -30.78 1.01 -15.37
CA TYR A 398 -31.33 -0.30 -15.67
C TYR A 398 -31.42 -0.47 -17.18
N GLY A 399 -30.81 -1.53 -17.67
CA GLY A 399 -30.79 -1.82 -19.09
C GLY A 399 -30.86 -3.32 -19.37
N LYS A 400 -31.37 -3.69 -20.52
CA LYS A 400 -31.30 -5.05 -21.08
C LYS A 400 -30.84 -4.99 -22.52
N LEU A 401 -30.25 -6.07 -22.99
CA LEU A 401 -29.88 -6.19 -24.40
C LEU A 401 -31.17 -6.19 -25.25
N LYS A 402 -31.14 -5.44 -26.33
CA LYS A 402 -32.25 -5.42 -27.32
C LYS A 402 -32.35 -6.81 -27.98
N ALA A 403 -33.59 -7.18 -28.34
CA ALA A 403 -33.84 -8.41 -29.06
C ALA A 403 -33.01 -8.42 -30.37
N GLY A 404 -32.27 -9.50 -30.59
CA GLY A 404 -31.41 -9.66 -31.77
C GLY A 404 -29.99 -9.07 -31.63
N SER A 405 -29.65 -8.45 -30.50
CA SER A 405 -28.25 -8.07 -30.24
C SER A 405 -27.37 -9.30 -30.17
N THR A 406 -26.22 -9.24 -30.83
CA THR A 406 -25.18 -10.29 -30.76
C THR A 406 -24.06 -9.96 -29.77
N ARG A 407 -24.13 -8.78 -29.13
CA ARG A 407 -23.17 -8.31 -28.14
C ARG A 407 -23.58 -8.81 -26.76
N ASN A 408 -22.64 -8.93 -25.84
CA ASN A 408 -22.95 -9.14 -24.44
C ASN A 408 -22.67 -7.88 -23.61
N ILE A 409 -23.26 -7.82 -22.42
CA ILE A 409 -23.17 -6.61 -21.58
C ILE A 409 -21.74 -6.41 -21.05
N SER A 410 -21.02 -7.49 -20.69
CA SER A 410 -19.64 -7.40 -20.21
C SER A 410 -18.71 -6.85 -21.28
N GLU A 411 -18.91 -7.24 -22.54
CA GLU A 411 -18.18 -6.70 -23.68
C GLU A 411 -18.43 -5.19 -23.81
N LEU A 412 -19.68 -4.76 -23.77
CA LEU A 412 -20.04 -3.34 -23.88
C LEU A 412 -19.49 -2.50 -22.72
N MET A 413 -19.42 -3.10 -21.52
CA MET A 413 -18.93 -2.40 -20.32
C MET A 413 -17.40 -2.33 -20.27
N TYR A 414 -16.69 -3.37 -20.70
CA TYR A 414 -15.28 -3.54 -20.36
C TYR A 414 -14.33 -3.48 -21.56
N SER A 415 -14.82 -3.68 -22.78
CA SER A 415 -13.97 -3.57 -23.97
C SER A 415 -13.73 -2.12 -24.38
N GLY A 416 -12.58 -1.87 -25.01
CA GLY A 416 -12.24 -0.54 -25.54
C GLY A 416 -11.91 0.52 -24.51
N ARG A 417 -11.64 0.12 -23.25
CA ARG A 417 -11.19 1.01 -22.18
C ARG A 417 -9.71 1.33 -22.27
N ASP A 418 -9.29 2.36 -21.57
CA ASP A 418 -7.87 2.70 -21.36
C ASP A 418 -7.06 1.45 -20.96
N ALA A 419 -5.85 1.31 -21.50
CA ALA A 419 -4.98 0.16 -21.26
C ALA A 419 -4.67 -0.07 -19.76
N ARG A 420 -4.69 0.98 -18.93
CA ARG A 420 -4.52 0.89 -17.49
C ARG A 420 -5.66 0.14 -16.80
N PHE A 421 -6.86 0.17 -17.37
CA PHE A 421 -8.00 -0.58 -16.86
C PHE A 421 -7.70 -2.08 -16.80
N ALA A 422 -7.29 -2.66 -17.91
CA ALA A 422 -6.99 -4.10 -18.00
C ALA A 422 -5.84 -4.53 -17.07
N SER A 423 -4.96 -3.60 -16.70
CA SER A 423 -3.84 -3.85 -15.78
C SER A 423 -4.23 -3.68 -14.30
N SER A 424 -5.34 -3.00 -14.00
CA SER A 424 -5.71 -2.62 -12.63
C SER A 424 -6.95 -3.34 -12.11
N ILE A 425 -7.84 -3.76 -12.99
CA ILE A 425 -9.16 -4.29 -12.64
C ILE A 425 -9.32 -5.72 -13.18
N VAL A 426 -9.78 -6.62 -12.35
CA VAL A 426 -10.23 -7.95 -12.75
C VAL A 426 -11.73 -7.88 -13.05
N TYR A 427 -12.12 -8.28 -14.26
CA TYR A 427 -13.49 -8.17 -14.76
C TYR A 427 -13.88 -9.40 -15.58
N ASP A 428 -15.16 -9.56 -15.86
CA ASP A 428 -15.69 -10.66 -16.67
C ASP A 428 -15.10 -10.67 -18.09
N GLY A 429 -14.54 -11.79 -18.49
CA GLY A 429 -13.88 -11.98 -19.78
C GLY A 429 -12.39 -11.64 -19.80
N CYS A 430 -11.82 -11.08 -18.72
CA CYS A 430 -10.38 -10.80 -18.68
C CYS A 430 -9.55 -12.09 -18.44
N SER A 431 -8.29 -12.05 -18.86
CA SER A 431 -7.31 -13.07 -18.48
C SER A 431 -6.66 -12.70 -17.16
N TRP A 432 -6.75 -13.58 -16.16
CA TRP A 432 -6.12 -13.39 -14.87
C TRP A 432 -5.56 -14.70 -14.32
N ILE A 433 -4.29 -14.68 -13.94
CA ILE A 433 -3.57 -15.86 -13.39
C ILE A 433 -3.64 -17.08 -14.31
N GLY A 434 -3.59 -16.83 -15.63
CA GLY A 434 -3.60 -17.88 -16.66
C GLY A 434 -4.95 -18.48 -16.98
N GLU A 435 -6.03 -17.88 -16.48
CA GLU A 435 -7.42 -18.30 -16.75
C GLU A 435 -8.24 -17.11 -17.27
N THR A 436 -9.31 -17.38 -17.99
CA THR A 436 -10.33 -16.37 -18.31
C THR A 436 -11.32 -16.30 -17.16
N VAL A 437 -11.57 -15.08 -16.68
CA VAL A 437 -12.55 -14.83 -15.62
C VAL A 437 -13.95 -14.90 -16.22
N GLU A 438 -14.78 -15.81 -15.74
CA GLU A 438 -16.17 -15.97 -16.18
C GLU A 438 -17.11 -15.81 -14.98
N THR A 439 -17.82 -14.67 -14.92
CA THR A 439 -18.76 -14.35 -13.84
C THR A 439 -20.20 -14.78 -14.14
N ASN A 440 -20.45 -15.21 -15.36
CA ASN A 440 -21.78 -15.71 -15.78
C ASN A 440 -22.14 -17.02 -15.07
N LEU A 441 -23.40 -17.40 -15.13
CA LEU A 441 -23.88 -18.64 -14.59
C LEU A 441 -23.13 -19.84 -15.20
N GLY A 442 -22.47 -20.63 -14.37
CA GLY A 442 -21.62 -21.74 -14.77
C GLY A 442 -20.19 -21.37 -15.14
N GLY A 443 -19.79 -20.13 -15.00
CA GLY A 443 -18.40 -19.70 -15.12
C GLY A 443 -17.56 -20.03 -13.88
N ASN A 444 -16.24 -19.89 -13.98
CA ASN A 444 -15.30 -20.21 -12.91
C ASN A 444 -15.32 -19.20 -11.73
N CYS A 445 -15.92 -18.02 -11.91
CA CYS A 445 -16.20 -17.05 -10.86
C CYS A 445 -17.70 -16.92 -10.55
N SER A 446 -18.51 -17.82 -11.07
CA SER A 446 -19.90 -17.89 -10.72
C SER A 446 -20.04 -18.38 -9.28
N MET A 447 -20.43 -17.50 -8.37
CA MET A 447 -20.85 -17.94 -7.05
C MET A 447 -22.05 -18.87 -7.21
N GLY A 448 -21.86 -20.12 -6.88
CA GLY A 448 -22.99 -21.00 -6.67
C GLY A 448 -23.92 -20.37 -5.67
N VAL A 449 -25.17 -20.56 -5.89
CA VAL A 449 -26.22 -20.03 -5.02
C VAL A 449 -25.93 -20.50 -3.59
N ARG A 450 -25.66 -19.57 -2.70
CA ARG A 450 -25.80 -19.79 -1.27
C ARG A 450 -27.23 -19.58 -0.84
#